data_67e7af21a0ca42841cc9137ad5cea7c7
#
_entry.id   67e7af21a0ca42841cc9137ad5cea7c7
#
_cell.length_a   1.000
_cell.length_b   1.000
_cell.length_c   1.000
_cell.angle_alpha   90.00
_cell.angle_beta   90.00
_cell.angle_gamma   90.00
#
_symmetry.space_group_name_H-M   'P 1'
#
loop_
_entity.id
_entity.type
_entity.pdbx_description
1 polymer ?
#
loop_
_entity_poly.entity_id
_entity_poly.type
_entity_poly.pdbx_seq_one_letter_code
_entity_poly.pdbx_strand_id
1 'polypeptide(L)'
;MRLEDLGLIGNCQFSALIDRRGAVVWSCLPRFDSEPIFGALLDEAHGGHFTVGASDGSLGTQRYQENSNVLETRFDTRDGAFRVIDFAPRFMLHGRIFRPTQLYRLIEPIEGTPRIAVCCAPRLGWSKAEPTRLLGSHHIRYEGYASQVRLTTDLPLSYLDGRPFSLTGRQHLVMTWGTPIEEPLEPLCDRFLSETSRYWQSWVKHCDVPPRYQNEVIRSAL
;
A
#
# COMPACT_ATOMS: atom_id res chain seq x y z
N MET A 1 2.27 15.17 -12.16
CA MET A 1 1.74 13.79 -12.03
C MET A 1 0.44 13.72 -12.82
N ARG A 2 0.22 12.69 -13.65
CA ARG A 2 -1.05 12.49 -14.38
C ARG A 2 -1.86 11.41 -13.68
N LEU A 3 -3.19 11.57 -13.61
CA LEU A 3 -4.05 10.59 -12.92
C LEU A 3 -4.01 9.20 -13.57
N GLU A 4 -3.81 9.12 -14.88
CA GLU A 4 -3.68 7.87 -15.63
C GLU A 4 -2.41 7.06 -15.32
N ASP A 5 -1.40 7.70 -14.67
CA ASP A 5 -0.17 7.05 -14.23
C ASP A 5 -0.28 6.53 -12.77
N LEU A 6 -1.48 6.57 -12.18
CA LEU A 6 -1.72 6.14 -10.80
C LEU A 6 -2.41 4.78 -10.74
N GLY A 7 -1.86 3.88 -9.94
CA GLY A 7 -2.54 2.65 -9.53
C GLY A 7 -3.52 2.94 -8.38
N LEU A 8 -4.73 2.41 -8.46
CA LEU A 8 -5.74 2.49 -7.41
C LEU A 8 -5.85 1.15 -6.70
N ILE A 9 -5.73 1.15 -5.38
CA ILE A 9 -6.08 0.01 -4.53
C ILE A 9 -7.18 0.41 -3.55
N GLY A 10 -7.93 -0.56 -3.06
CA GLY A 10 -8.99 -0.30 -2.08
C GLY A 10 -9.76 -1.55 -1.70
N ASN A 11 -10.62 -1.44 -0.68
CA ASN A 11 -11.45 -2.53 -0.19
C ASN A 11 -12.91 -2.13 0.02
N CYS A 12 -13.37 -1.04 -0.62
CA CYS A 12 -14.67 -0.40 -0.44
C CYS A 12 -14.92 0.19 0.97
N GLN A 13 -13.87 0.33 1.79
CA GLN A 13 -13.88 1.11 3.02
C GLN A 13 -13.06 2.38 2.84
N PHE A 14 -11.91 2.24 2.24
CA PHE A 14 -10.98 3.31 1.84
C PHE A 14 -10.27 2.93 0.53
N SER A 15 -9.52 3.87 -0.03
CA SER A 15 -8.66 3.65 -1.19
C SER A 15 -7.34 4.39 -1.05
N ALA A 16 -6.38 3.98 -1.86
CA ALA A 16 -5.09 4.66 -2.01
C ALA A 16 -4.69 4.74 -3.48
N LEU A 17 -4.15 5.89 -3.87
CA LEU A 17 -3.54 6.11 -5.20
C LEU A 17 -2.03 6.01 -5.07
N ILE A 18 -1.42 5.21 -5.94
CA ILE A 18 0.01 4.88 -5.91
C ILE A 18 0.63 5.27 -7.24
N ASP A 19 1.69 6.09 -7.19
CA ASP A 19 2.42 6.51 -8.38
C ASP A 19 3.50 5.49 -8.80
N ARG A 20 4.11 5.71 -9.96
CA ARG A 20 5.18 4.86 -10.50
C ARG A 20 6.50 4.93 -9.75
N ARG A 21 6.66 5.86 -8.79
CA ARG A 21 7.78 5.88 -7.83
C ARG A 21 7.53 4.95 -6.64
N GLY A 22 6.35 4.31 -6.59
CA GLY A 22 5.90 3.49 -5.47
C GLY A 22 5.43 4.31 -4.28
N ALA A 23 5.04 5.55 -4.48
CA ALA A 23 4.50 6.41 -3.44
C ALA A 23 2.98 6.34 -3.39
N VAL A 24 2.42 6.05 -2.22
CA VAL A 24 1.01 6.37 -1.92
C VAL A 24 0.92 7.89 -1.84
N VAL A 25 0.29 8.49 -2.83
CA VAL A 25 0.20 9.96 -2.99
C VAL A 25 -1.15 10.52 -2.57
N TRP A 26 -2.16 9.64 -2.43
CA TRP A 26 -3.48 9.99 -1.93
C TRP A 26 -4.10 8.84 -1.15
N SER A 27 -4.54 9.11 0.04
CA SER A 27 -5.41 8.21 0.82
C SER A 27 -6.10 8.97 1.94
N CYS A 28 -7.41 8.80 2.07
CA CYS A 28 -8.22 9.27 3.19
C CYS A 28 -8.53 8.10 4.11
N LEU A 29 -8.29 8.26 5.40
CA LEU A 29 -8.58 7.24 6.42
C LEU A 29 -9.42 7.84 7.55
N PRO A 30 -10.38 7.09 8.13
CA PRO A 30 -10.71 5.68 7.84
C PRO A 30 -11.65 5.45 6.66
N ARG A 31 -12.17 6.51 6.02
CA ARG A 31 -13.17 6.46 4.96
C ARG A 31 -12.78 7.38 3.81
N PHE A 32 -13.43 7.21 2.65
CA PHE A 32 -13.22 8.05 1.46
C PHE A 32 -13.48 9.54 1.69
N ASP A 33 -14.41 9.86 2.56
CA ASP A 33 -14.84 11.22 2.91
C ASP A 33 -14.13 11.80 4.15
N SER A 34 -13.12 11.09 4.66
CA SER A 34 -12.27 11.56 5.76
C SER A 34 -11.18 12.50 5.25
N GLU A 35 -10.50 13.16 6.17
CA GLU A 35 -9.33 13.96 5.84
C GLU A 35 -8.17 13.07 5.31
N PRO A 36 -7.36 13.58 4.38
CA PRO A 36 -6.26 12.81 3.80
C PRO A 36 -5.14 12.59 4.81
N ILE A 37 -4.68 11.35 4.94
CA ILE A 37 -3.45 11.00 5.65
C ILE A 37 -2.22 11.12 4.74
N PHE A 38 -2.43 10.89 3.44
CA PHE A 38 -1.48 11.12 2.37
C PHE A 38 -2.16 12.00 1.32
N GLY A 39 -1.59 13.14 1.00
CA GLY A 39 -2.15 14.14 0.11
C GLY A 39 -1.13 14.75 -0.85
N ALA A 40 0.00 14.09 -1.09
CA ALA A 40 1.05 14.55 -2.03
C ALA A 40 0.52 14.74 -3.46
N LEU A 41 -0.60 14.12 -3.83
CA LEU A 41 -1.29 14.35 -5.09
C LEU A 41 -1.68 15.83 -5.28
N LEU A 42 -2.08 16.51 -4.22
CA LEU A 42 -2.49 17.93 -4.24
C LEU A 42 -1.37 18.87 -3.82
N ASP A 43 -0.45 18.40 -2.98
CA ASP A 43 0.70 19.17 -2.50
C ASP A 43 1.89 18.24 -2.30
N GLU A 44 2.75 18.14 -3.32
CA GLU A 44 3.89 17.23 -3.33
C GLU A 44 4.86 17.47 -2.17
N ALA A 45 5.01 18.72 -1.76
CA ALA A 45 5.97 19.10 -0.72
C ALA A 45 5.46 18.84 0.71
N HIS A 46 4.17 19.08 0.99
CA HIS A 46 3.64 19.10 2.36
C HIS A 46 2.48 18.14 2.58
N GLY A 47 1.93 17.53 1.52
CA GLY A 47 0.73 16.70 1.61
C GLY A 47 0.93 15.33 2.28
N GLY A 48 2.18 14.92 2.46
CA GLY A 48 2.51 13.59 3.01
C GLY A 48 2.40 12.47 1.99
N HIS A 49 3.22 11.45 2.18
CA HIS A 49 3.30 10.29 1.28
C HIS A 49 3.80 9.04 2.02
N PHE A 50 3.62 7.88 1.41
CA PHE A 50 4.24 6.63 1.85
C PHE A 50 4.91 5.95 0.67
N THR A 51 6.22 6.18 0.53
CA THR A 51 7.03 5.70 -0.60
C THR A 51 7.74 4.39 -0.26
N VAL A 52 7.72 3.47 -1.20
CA VAL A 52 8.59 2.28 -1.29
C VAL A 52 9.09 2.22 -2.72
N GLY A 53 10.32 2.62 -2.97
CA GLY A 53 10.80 2.78 -4.34
C GLY A 53 12.29 2.53 -4.50
N ALA A 54 12.75 2.58 -5.75
CA ALA A 54 14.15 2.47 -6.09
C ALA A 54 14.95 3.69 -5.62
N SER A 55 16.09 3.46 -4.96
CA SER A 55 16.92 4.54 -4.43
C SER A 55 17.63 5.37 -5.50
N ASP A 56 17.72 4.86 -6.71
CA ASP A 56 18.30 5.55 -7.88
C ASP A 56 17.29 6.39 -8.67
N GLY A 57 16.02 6.43 -8.20
CA GLY A 57 14.94 7.17 -8.84
C GLY A 57 14.28 6.47 -10.02
N SER A 58 14.63 5.20 -10.30
CA SER A 58 13.99 4.41 -11.34
C SER A 58 12.47 4.36 -11.12
N LEU A 59 11.71 4.50 -12.20
CA LEU A 59 10.24 4.39 -12.16
C LEU A 59 9.82 2.94 -12.32
N GLY A 60 8.86 2.53 -11.53
CA GLY A 60 8.29 1.20 -11.62
C GLY A 60 7.31 1.03 -12.77
N THR A 61 7.11 -0.22 -13.17
CA THR A 61 6.04 -0.65 -14.06
C THR A 61 4.93 -1.27 -13.22
N GLN A 62 3.72 -0.71 -13.35
CA GLN A 62 2.56 -1.12 -12.56
C GLN A 62 1.68 -2.09 -13.35
N ARG A 63 1.22 -3.12 -12.65
CA ARG A 63 0.18 -4.04 -13.15
C ARG A 63 -0.67 -4.52 -12.00
N TYR A 64 -1.92 -4.84 -12.28
CA TYR A 64 -2.76 -5.55 -11.31
C TYR A 64 -2.57 -7.06 -11.45
N GLN A 65 -2.62 -7.76 -10.33
CA GLN A 65 -2.82 -9.21 -10.38
C GLN A 65 -4.16 -9.51 -11.03
N GLU A 66 -4.20 -10.58 -11.82
CA GLU A 66 -5.37 -10.92 -12.64
C GLU A 66 -6.65 -10.97 -11.81
N ASN A 67 -7.68 -10.26 -12.29
CA ASN A 67 -9.00 -10.16 -11.68
C ASN A 67 -8.98 -9.76 -10.19
N SER A 68 -8.11 -8.81 -9.84
CA SER A 68 -8.00 -8.36 -8.45
C SER A 68 -7.72 -6.86 -8.32
N ASN A 69 -7.84 -6.34 -7.08
CA ASN A 69 -7.39 -5.02 -6.66
C ASN A 69 -6.01 -5.04 -5.98
N VAL A 70 -5.22 -6.05 -6.27
CA VAL A 70 -3.83 -6.14 -5.83
C VAL A 70 -2.95 -5.53 -6.90
N LEU A 71 -2.26 -4.45 -6.55
CA LEU A 71 -1.33 -3.75 -7.44
C LEU A 71 0.09 -4.28 -7.25
N GLU A 72 0.78 -4.59 -8.32
CA GLU A 72 2.19 -4.92 -8.32
C GLU A 72 2.95 -3.82 -9.05
N THR A 73 3.94 -3.23 -8.40
CA THR A 73 4.88 -2.26 -8.99
C THR A 73 6.25 -2.90 -9.04
N ARG A 74 6.75 -3.23 -10.25
CA ARG A 74 8.07 -3.79 -10.48
C ARG A 74 9.07 -2.67 -10.77
N PHE A 75 10.21 -2.73 -10.13
CA PHE A 75 11.35 -1.84 -10.34
C PHE A 75 12.53 -2.65 -10.87
N ASP A 76 13.06 -2.21 -12.01
CA ASP A 76 14.32 -2.70 -12.57
C ASP A 76 15.39 -1.62 -12.33
N THR A 77 16.40 -1.93 -11.53
CA THR A 77 17.48 -1.02 -11.10
C THR A 77 18.83 -1.51 -11.55
N ARG A 78 19.87 -0.70 -11.36
CA ARG A 78 21.25 -1.10 -11.71
C ARG A 78 21.75 -2.31 -10.91
N ASP A 79 21.30 -2.45 -9.66
CA ASP A 79 21.81 -3.45 -8.71
C ASP A 79 20.88 -4.67 -8.62
N GLY A 80 19.84 -4.74 -9.43
CA GLY A 80 18.88 -5.83 -9.48
C GLY A 80 17.45 -5.36 -9.65
N ALA A 81 16.49 -6.26 -9.44
CA ALA A 81 15.07 -5.99 -9.57
C ALA A 81 14.32 -6.38 -8.31
N PHE A 82 13.25 -5.64 -8.01
CA PHE A 82 12.32 -5.95 -6.92
C PHE A 82 10.89 -5.58 -7.31
N ARG A 83 9.94 -6.05 -6.54
CA ARG A 83 8.54 -5.63 -6.68
C ARG A 83 7.95 -5.21 -5.33
N VAL A 84 6.98 -4.32 -5.41
CA VAL A 84 6.11 -3.95 -4.29
C VAL A 84 4.71 -4.44 -4.63
N ILE A 85 4.10 -5.19 -3.70
CA ILE A 85 2.73 -5.68 -3.81
C ILE A 85 1.89 -4.89 -2.82
N ASP A 86 0.98 -4.08 -3.35
CA ASP A 86 0.13 -3.17 -2.58
C ASP A 86 -1.32 -3.64 -2.60
N PHE A 87 -1.95 -3.75 -1.44
CA PHE A 87 -3.36 -4.10 -1.35
C PHE A 87 -4.02 -3.62 -0.05
N ALA A 88 -5.35 -3.55 -0.09
CA ALA A 88 -6.22 -3.36 1.06
C ALA A 88 -7.03 -4.65 1.28
N PRO A 89 -6.96 -5.31 2.45
CA PRO A 89 -7.62 -6.60 2.66
C PRO A 89 -9.13 -6.52 2.49
N ARG A 90 -9.69 -7.51 1.76
CA ARG A 90 -11.10 -7.74 1.64
C ARG A 90 -11.38 -9.21 1.36
N PHE A 91 -12.06 -9.88 2.28
CA PHE A 91 -12.41 -11.30 2.15
C PHE A 91 -13.54 -11.70 3.10
N MET A 92 -14.04 -12.92 2.96
CA MET A 92 -15.06 -13.46 3.87
C MET A 92 -14.40 -14.05 5.12
N LEU A 93 -14.80 -13.55 6.28
CA LEU A 93 -14.36 -14.08 7.59
C LEU A 93 -15.60 -14.35 8.45
N HIS A 94 -15.77 -15.59 8.90
CA HIS A 94 -16.93 -16.02 9.70
C HIS A 94 -18.29 -15.58 9.12
N GLY A 95 -18.46 -15.73 7.80
CA GLY A 95 -19.71 -15.40 7.10
C GLY A 95 -19.96 -13.90 6.92
N ARG A 96 -18.97 -13.05 7.23
CA ARG A 96 -19.06 -11.58 7.06
C ARG A 96 -17.91 -11.06 6.20
N ILE A 97 -18.13 -9.96 5.51
CA ILE A 97 -17.06 -9.28 4.75
C ILE A 97 -16.11 -8.61 5.75
N PHE A 98 -14.90 -9.12 5.81
CA PHE A 98 -13.79 -8.49 6.52
C PHE A 98 -13.10 -7.49 5.58
N ARG A 99 -13.10 -6.21 5.95
CA ARG A 99 -12.54 -5.09 5.20
C ARG A 99 -11.97 -4.03 6.15
N PRO A 100 -10.89 -4.35 6.83
CA PRO A 100 -10.30 -3.43 7.82
C PRO A 100 -9.70 -2.20 7.11
N THR A 101 -9.59 -1.10 7.85
CA THR A 101 -8.83 0.07 7.39
C THR A 101 -7.34 -0.19 7.58
N GLN A 102 -6.78 -0.99 6.67
CA GLN A 102 -5.40 -1.46 6.70
C GLN A 102 -4.82 -1.46 5.28
N LEU A 103 -3.63 -0.87 5.13
CA LEU A 103 -2.85 -0.85 3.90
C LEU A 103 -1.64 -1.78 4.05
N TYR A 104 -1.52 -2.75 3.17
CA TYR A 104 -0.42 -3.71 3.09
C TYR A 104 0.49 -3.38 1.93
N ARG A 105 1.81 -3.38 2.19
CA ARG A 105 2.87 -3.19 1.21
C ARG A 105 3.94 -4.24 1.43
N LEU A 106 4.05 -5.20 0.52
CA LEU A 106 5.03 -6.28 0.58
C LEU A 106 6.14 -5.99 -0.42
N ILE A 107 7.39 -6.09 0.00
CA ILE A 107 8.57 -5.83 -0.84
C ILE A 107 9.29 -7.14 -1.06
N GLU A 108 9.49 -7.52 -2.30
CA GLU A 108 10.13 -8.77 -2.66
C GLU A 108 11.29 -8.55 -3.64
N PRO A 109 12.52 -8.98 -3.31
CA PRO A 109 13.60 -9.01 -4.28
C PRO A 109 13.27 -10.05 -5.37
N ILE A 110 13.58 -9.72 -6.63
CA ILE A 110 13.39 -10.63 -7.78
C ILE A 110 14.75 -11.10 -8.27
N GLU A 111 15.71 -10.17 -8.39
CA GLU A 111 17.03 -10.44 -8.95
C GLU A 111 18.05 -9.50 -8.32
N GLY A 112 19.28 -9.99 -8.12
CA GLY A 112 20.39 -9.21 -7.59
C GLY A 112 20.16 -8.74 -6.16
N THR A 113 20.72 -7.58 -5.82
CA THR A 113 20.59 -6.95 -4.50
C THR A 113 20.19 -5.49 -4.67
N PRO A 114 18.93 -5.23 -5.09
CA PRO A 114 18.49 -3.87 -5.40
C PRO A 114 18.58 -2.96 -4.18
N ARG A 115 18.95 -1.68 -4.42
CA ARG A 115 18.90 -0.65 -3.39
C ARG A 115 17.57 0.07 -3.43
N ILE A 116 16.89 0.07 -2.29
CA ILE A 116 15.57 0.67 -2.14
C ILE A 116 15.60 1.78 -1.08
N ALA A 117 14.58 2.63 -1.09
CA ALA A 117 14.30 3.60 -0.05
C ALA A 117 12.84 3.50 0.39
N VAL A 118 12.61 3.58 1.70
CA VAL A 118 11.28 3.57 2.29
C VAL A 118 11.08 4.82 3.11
N CYS A 119 10.01 5.57 2.84
CA CYS A 119 9.66 6.77 3.61
C CYS A 119 8.17 6.77 3.92
N CYS A 120 7.80 6.85 5.20
CA CYS A 120 6.42 7.00 5.62
C CYS A 120 6.25 8.32 6.36
N ALA A 121 5.66 9.30 5.69
CA ALA A 121 5.46 10.66 6.17
C ALA A 121 3.97 11.08 6.11
N PRO A 122 3.10 10.51 6.97
CA PRO A 122 1.70 10.89 7.02
C PRO A 122 1.52 12.32 7.53
N ARG A 123 0.34 12.91 7.26
CA ARG A 123 -0.03 14.27 7.71
C ARG A 123 -1.38 14.27 8.42
N LEU A 124 -1.56 15.24 9.31
CA LEU A 124 -2.83 15.45 10.04
C LEU A 124 -3.81 16.23 9.16
N GLY A 125 -4.45 15.51 8.25
CA GLY A 125 -5.51 16.03 7.40
C GLY A 125 -5.14 17.29 6.60
N TRP A 126 -6.08 18.17 6.48
CA TRP A 126 -5.93 19.44 5.75
C TRP A 126 -4.99 20.44 6.43
N SER A 127 -4.70 20.26 7.72
CA SER A 127 -3.70 21.09 8.42
C SER A 127 -2.29 20.84 7.92
N LYS A 128 -2.02 19.66 7.32
CA LYS A 128 -0.72 19.18 6.86
C LYS A 128 0.36 19.14 7.95
N ALA A 129 -0.05 19.27 9.21
CA ALA A 129 0.87 19.16 10.34
C ALA A 129 1.43 17.73 10.44
N GLU A 130 2.65 17.62 10.97
CA GLU A 130 3.26 16.33 11.21
C GLU A 130 2.67 15.70 12.47
N PRO A 131 2.26 14.42 12.42
CA PRO A 131 1.87 13.71 13.64
C PRO A 131 3.07 13.44 14.54
N THR A 132 2.86 13.37 15.84
CA THR A 132 3.90 12.92 16.77
C THR A 132 4.22 11.44 16.50
N ARG A 133 5.51 11.10 16.35
CA ARG A 133 5.97 9.73 16.08
C ARG A 133 6.47 9.10 17.38
N LEU A 134 5.83 8.00 17.77
CA LEU A 134 6.28 7.18 18.90
C LEU A 134 6.83 5.85 18.39
N LEU A 135 8.10 5.60 18.66
CA LEU A 135 8.81 4.42 18.18
C LEU A 135 8.63 3.26 19.16
N GLY A 136 8.18 2.11 18.64
CA GLY A 136 8.21 0.82 19.33
C GLY A 136 9.36 -0.06 18.83
N SER A 137 9.32 -1.37 19.10
CA SER A 137 10.34 -2.30 18.61
C SER A 137 10.25 -2.57 17.12
N HIS A 138 9.02 -2.80 16.61
CA HIS A 138 8.74 -3.15 15.22
C HIS A 138 7.59 -2.30 14.64
N HIS A 139 7.36 -1.11 15.19
CA HIS A 139 6.29 -0.24 14.73
C HIS A 139 6.56 1.22 15.06
N ILE A 140 5.92 2.09 14.29
CA ILE A 140 5.77 3.51 14.58
C ILE A 140 4.29 3.78 14.82
N ARG A 141 3.97 4.42 15.94
CA ARG A 141 2.65 4.97 16.22
C ARG A 141 2.65 6.46 15.90
N TYR A 142 1.64 6.89 15.15
CA TYR A 142 1.44 8.28 14.80
C TYR A 142 0.26 8.83 15.61
N GLU A 143 0.50 9.89 16.39
CA GLU A 143 -0.51 10.53 17.25
C GLU A 143 -1.02 11.82 16.63
N GLY A 144 -2.23 12.23 17.05
CA GLY A 144 -2.92 13.41 16.56
C GLY A 144 -4.14 13.09 15.69
N TYR A 145 -4.37 11.82 15.39
CA TYR A 145 -5.57 11.34 14.69
C TYR A 145 -6.70 10.99 15.66
N ALA A 146 -7.92 10.90 15.14
CA ALA A 146 -9.09 10.47 15.93
C ALA A 146 -9.01 9.02 16.44
N SER A 147 -8.12 8.22 15.85
CA SER A 147 -7.85 6.84 16.26
C SER A 147 -6.36 6.55 16.14
N GLN A 148 -5.92 5.42 16.66
CA GLN A 148 -4.52 5.00 16.58
C GLN A 148 -4.14 4.69 15.13
N VAL A 149 -3.15 5.42 14.61
CA VAL A 149 -2.50 5.11 13.33
C VAL A 149 -1.15 4.47 13.64
N ARG A 150 -0.90 3.30 13.04
CA ARG A 150 0.31 2.53 13.31
C ARG A 150 0.87 1.93 12.03
N LEU A 151 2.16 2.09 11.83
CA LEU A 151 2.94 1.35 10.83
C LEU A 151 3.70 0.24 11.54
N THR A 152 3.38 -1.01 11.22
CA THR A 152 4.08 -2.21 11.72
C THR A 152 4.93 -2.78 10.59
N THR A 153 6.18 -3.18 10.89
CA THR A 153 7.13 -3.65 9.88
C THR A 153 8.18 -4.57 10.49
N ASP A 154 8.77 -5.42 9.67
CA ASP A 154 9.97 -6.21 9.97
C ASP A 154 11.28 -5.49 9.57
N LEU A 155 11.18 -4.34 8.87
CA LEU A 155 12.31 -3.47 8.63
C LEU A 155 12.80 -2.77 9.90
N PRO A 156 14.10 -2.56 10.08
CA PRO A 156 14.60 -1.62 11.09
C PRO A 156 13.97 -0.22 10.90
N LEU A 157 13.44 0.35 11.99
CA LEU A 157 12.69 1.62 11.90
C LEU A 157 13.55 2.78 11.38
N SER A 158 14.88 2.70 11.49
CA SER A 158 15.82 3.68 10.93
C SER A 158 15.82 3.76 9.40
N TYR A 159 15.26 2.77 8.71
CA TYR A 159 15.13 2.78 7.24
C TYR A 159 13.83 3.43 6.74
N LEU A 160 12.94 3.81 7.64
CA LEU A 160 11.64 4.41 7.27
C LEU A 160 11.70 5.94 7.03
N ASP A 161 12.90 6.50 7.03
CA ASP A 161 13.15 7.94 6.81
C ASP A 161 13.70 8.25 5.40
N GLY A 162 13.55 7.33 4.46
CA GLY A 162 14.03 7.51 3.08
C GLY A 162 15.52 7.19 2.87
N ARG A 163 16.21 6.63 3.85
CA ARG A 163 17.61 6.22 3.71
C ARG A 163 17.73 4.99 2.81
N PRO A 164 18.57 5.02 1.76
CA PRO A 164 18.77 3.86 0.92
C PRO A 164 19.41 2.69 1.65
N PHE A 165 18.91 1.48 1.39
CA PHE A 165 19.49 0.23 1.89
C PHE A 165 19.37 -0.89 0.83
N SER A 166 20.18 -1.95 0.98
CA SER A 166 20.13 -3.11 0.10
C SER A 166 19.04 -4.08 0.54
N LEU A 167 18.15 -4.44 -0.38
CA LEU A 167 17.09 -5.40 -0.12
C LEU A 167 17.63 -6.82 -0.29
N THR A 168 17.78 -7.54 0.82
CA THR A 168 18.35 -8.91 0.85
C THR A 168 17.28 -9.99 1.04
N GLY A 169 16.05 -9.63 1.38
CA GLY A 169 14.94 -10.54 1.62
C GLY A 169 13.61 -9.82 1.56
N ARG A 170 12.54 -10.59 1.64
CA ARG A 170 11.16 -10.08 1.67
C ARG A 170 10.96 -9.21 2.91
N GLN A 171 10.22 -8.12 2.76
CA GLN A 171 9.91 -7.17 3.83
C GLN A 171 8.43 -6.81 3.80
N HIS A 172 7.88 -6.49 4.97
CA HIS A 172 6.47 -6.22 5.14
C HIS A 172 6.26 -4.88 5.84
N LEU A 173 5.32 -4.12 5.32
CA LEU A 173 4.90 -2.84 5.86
C LEU A 173 3.38 -2.84 5.94
N VAL A 174 2.81 -2.67 7.12
CA VAL A 174 1.37 -2.64 7.29
C VAL A 174 0.97 -1.42 8.10
N MET A 175 0.23 -0.54 7.45
CA MET A 175 -0.38 0.62 8.11
C MET A 175 -1.81 0.28 8.54
N THR A 176 -2.13 0.54 9.80
CA THR A 176 -3.44 0.27 10.39
C THR A 176 -4.05 1.54 10.95
N TRP A 177 -5.37 1.62 10.88
CA TRP A 177 -6.20 2.60 11.58
C TRP A 177 -7.08 1.89 12.61
N GLY A 178 -6.89 2.21 13.89
CA GLY A 178 -7.60 1.59 14.99
C GLY A 178 -6.89 0.36 15.53
N THR A 179 -7.30 -0.83 15.14
CA THR A 179 -6.79 -2.09 15.69
C THR A 179 -5.36 -2.39 15.22
N PRO A 180 -4.41 -2.56 16.13
CA PRO A 180 -3.04 -2.93 15.79
C PRO A 180 -2.95 -4.39 15.33
N ILE A 181 -1.86 -4.71 14.62
CA ILE A 181 -1.49 -6.10 14.30
C ILE A 181 -0.68 -6.66 15.46
N GLU A 182 -1.07 -7.86 15.90
CA GLU A 182 -0.42 -8.61 16.97
C GLU A 182 0.17 -9.94 16.48
N GLU A 183 -0.24 -10.40 15.29
CA GLU A 183 0.26 -11.61 14.65
C GLU A 183 1.62 -11.36 13.96
N PRO A 184 2.46 -12.40 13.77
CA PRO A 184 3.66 -12.31 12.94
C PRO A 184 3.33 -11.84 11.52
N LEU A 185 4.11 -10.87 10.99
CA LEU A 185 3.74 -10.18 9.75
C LEU A 185 3.75 -11.09 8.52
N GLU A 186 4.80 -11.88 8.33
CA GLU A 186 4.95 -12.69 7.11
C GLU A 186 3.76 -13.65 6.90
N PRO A 187 3.38 -14.55 7.84
CA PRO A 187 2.24 -15.44 7.63
C PRO A 187 0.90 -14.70 7.54
N LEU A 188 0.76 -13.57 8.25
CA LEU A 188 -0.42 -12.73 8.17
C LEU A 188 -0.56 -12.10 6.78
N CYS A 189 0.51 -11.52 6.25
CA CYS A 189 0.54 -10.89 4.94
C CYS A 189 0.23 -11.90 3.83
N ASP A 190 0.82 -13.09 3.86
CA ASP A 190 0.57 -14.14 2.88
C ASP A 190 -0.89 -14.61 2.90
N ARG A 191 -1.43 -14.84 4.08
CA ARG A 191 -2.83 -15.20 4.25
C ARG A 191 -3.75 -14.11 3.70
N PHE A 192 -3.54 -12.84 4.08
CA PHE A 192 -4.41 -11.75 3.67
C PHE A 192 -4.31 -11.44 2.18
N LEU A 193 -3.12 -11.53 1.59
CA LEU A 193 -2.94 -11.42 0.16
C LEU A 193 -3.71 -12.51 -0.60
N SER A 194 -3.54 -13.77 -0.18
CA SER A 194 -4.22 -14.92 -0.79
C SER A 194 -5.74 -14.80 -0.68
N GLU A 195 -6.27 -14.50 0.50
CA GLU A 195 -7.70 -14.36 0.73
C GLU A 195 -8.30 -13.18 -0.03
N THR A 196 -7.59 -12.05 -0.10
CA THR A 196 -8.01 -10.86 -0.86
C THR A 196 -8.05 -11.14 -2.36
N SER A 197 -7.02 -11.80 -2.90
CA SER A 197 -6.98 -12.17 -4.31
C SER A 197 -8.12 -13.12 -4.67
N ARG A 198 -8.36 -14.17 -3.85
CA ARG A 198 -9.48 -15.09 -4.06
C ARG A 198 -10.84 -14.40 -3.99
N TYR A 199 -11.01 -13.45 -3.05
CA TYR A 199 -12.24 -12.69 -2.93
C TYR A 199 -12.54 -11.93 -4.23
N TRP A 200 -11.59 -11.16 -4.75
CA TRP A 200 -11.77 -10.39 -5.98
C TRP A 200 -11.99 -11.27 -7.20
N GLN A 201 -11.23 -12.35 -7.34
CA GLN A 201 -11.40 -13.34 -8.41
C GLN A 201 -12.77 -14.00 -8.35
N SER A 202 -13.27 -14.33 -7.16
CA SER A 202 -14.62 -14.84 -6.98
C SER A 202 -15.68 -13.81 -7.33
N TRP A 203 -15.47 -12.55 -6.93
CA TRP A 203 -16.39 -11.45 -7.22
C TRP A 203 -16.52 -11.21 -8.72
N VAL A 204 -15.40 -11.19 -9.46
CA VAL A 204 -15.40 -11.03 -10.93
C VAL A 204 -16.20 -12.12 -11.64
N LYS A 205 -16.18 -13.37 -11.14
CA LYS A 205 -16.96 -14.48 -11.71
C LYS A 205 -18.47 -14.26 -11.63
N HIS A 206 -18.94 -13.39 -10.74
CA HIS A 206 -20.35 -13.07 -10.58
C HIS A 206 -20.74 -11.75 -11.31
N CYS A 207 -19.78 -11.07 -11.95
CA CYS A 207 -20.06 -9.91 -12.76
C CYS A 207 -20.58 -10.33 -14.14
N ASP A 208 -21.62 -9.64 -14.59
CA ASP A 208 -22.07 -9.76 -15.98
C ASP A 208 -21.15 -8.95 -16.88
N VAL A 209 -20.18 -9.64 -17.48
CA VAL A 209 -19.14 -9.02 -18.30
C VAL A 209 -19.46 -9.25 -19.77
N PRO A 210 -19.61 -8.19 -20.59
CA PRO A 210 -19.90 -8.34 -22.01
C PRO A 210 -18.74 -9.02 -22.75
N PRO A 211 -18.98 -9.67 -23.91
CA PRO A 211 -17.94 -10.38 -24.67
C PRO A 211 -16.86 -9.46 -25.28
N ARG A 212 -17.10 -8.15 -25.34
CA ARG A 212 -16.15 -7.14 -25.83
C ARG A 212 -15.63 -6.30 -24.67
N TYR A 213 -14.36 -5.90 -24.73
CA TYR A 213 -13.70 -5.06 -23.72
C TYR A 213 -13.71 -5.65 -22.30
N GLN A 214 -13.58 -6.98 -22.20
CA GLN A 214 -13.70 -7.69 -20.93
C GLN A 214 -12.71 -7.17 -19.87
N ASN A 215 -11.46 -6.96 -20.24
CA ASN A 215 -10.42 -6.51 -19.30
C ASN A 215 -10.73 -5.12 -18.76
N GLU A 216 -11.16 -4.21 -19.62
CA GLU A 216 -11.52 -2.83 -19.24
C GLU A 216 -12.76 -2.81 -18.35
N VAL A 217 -13.78 -3.60 -18.68
CA VAL A 217 -14.99 -3.72 -17.87
C VAL A 217 -14.69 -4.33 -16.51
N ILE A 218 -13.92 -5.41 -16.46
CA ILE A 218 -13.50 -6.03 -15.19
C ILE A 218 -12.69 -5.03 -14.37
N ARG A 219 -11.72 -4.34 -14.98
CA ARG A 219 -10.91 -3.34 -14.27
C ARG A 219 -11.76 -2.17 -13.73
N SER A 220 -12.76 -1.73 -14.50
CA SER A 220 -13.68 -0.67 -14.09
C SER A 220 -14.62 -1.09 -12.96
N ALA A 221 -14.92 -2.40 -12.87
CA ALA A 221 -15.81 -2.96 -11.84
C ALA A 221 -15.07 -3.31 -10.53
N LEU A 222 -13.76 -3.45 -10.56
CA LEU A 222 -12.88 -3.69 -9.41
C LEU A 222 -12.45 -2.38 -8.74
#